data_b5cb2a89233c16c5d77fe2aea86e4edc
#
_entry.id   b5cb2a89233c16c5d77fe2aea86e4edc
#
_cell.length_a   1.000
_cell.length_b   1.000
_cell.length_c   1.000
_cell.angle_alpha   90.00
_cell.angle_beta   90.00
_cell.angle_gamma   90.00
#
_symmetry.space_group_name_H-M   'P 1'
#
loop_
_entity.id
_entity.type
_entity.pdbx_description
1 polymer ?
#
loop_
_entity_poly.entity_id
_entity_poly.type
_entity_poly.pdbx_seq_one_letter_code
_entity_poly.pdbx_strand_id
1 'polypeptide(L)'
;MDIMIRRFREEHFIDDKIKVAYAGRLDPLAFGKIILLTDNDIYNKEKYCGKDKTYTCMIVHGIQTDTYDIMGKIVSENMWEPVYNNVENIEYDQEYPMYSSIYVIQNGMRKPLWYYEKNNIKVENIPSKKVKLLSSKKISDDITISSTELFSIIKDRIDKVKKDTYRQDEIIALWSNKLEHNNKYTISKWKFTVTSGGYIRYLANQMAGCCYDIERVCYHDL
;
A
#
# COMPACT_ATOMS: atom_id res chain seq x y z
N MET A 1 13.53 2.78 3.63
CA MET A 1 14.27 2.86 2.35
C MET A 1 15.76 3.00 2.57
N ASP A 2 16.23 3.89 3.44
CA ASP A 2 17.67 4.08 3.72
C ASP A 2 18.35 2.80 4.22
N ILE A 3 17.67 2.03 5.07
CA ILE A 3 18.16 0.72 5.56
C ILE A 3 18.35 -0.27 4.41
N MET A 4 17.44 -0.29 3.44
CA MET A 4 17.52 -1.17 2.28
C MET A 4 18.71 -0.79 1.38
N ILE A 5 18.89 0.51 1.10
CA ILE A 5 20.02 0.99 0.30
C ILE A 5 21.35 0.65 1.00
N ARG A 6 21.42 0.83 2.33
CA ARG A 6 22.62 0.48 3.09
C ARG A 6 22.93 -1.01 2.99
N ARG A 7 21.94 -1.89 3.23
CA ARG A 7 22.13 -3.34 3.08
C ARG A 7 22.57 -3.71 1.67
N PHE A 8 21.95 -3.13 0.65
CA PHE A 8 22.34 -3.36 -0.74
C PHE A 8 23.80 -2.99 -0.99
N ARG A 9 24.27 -1.86 -0.46
CA ARG A 9 25.68 -1.44 -0.57
C ARG A 9 26.61 -2.45 0.10
N GLU A 10 26.26 -2.86 1.32
CA GLU A 10 27.05 -3.82 2.10
C GLU A 10 27.11 -5.18 1.39
N GLU A 11 26.01 -5.70 0.91
CA GLU A 11 25.91 -7.00 0.23
C GLU A 11 26.64 -7.06 -1.13
N HIS A 12 26.66 -5.95 -1.85
CA HIS A 12 27.26 -5.87 -3.20
C HIS A 12 28.58 -5.09 -3.26
N PHE A 13 29.16 -4.74 -2.10
CA PHE A 13 30.43 -4.00 -2.00
C PHE A 13 30.43 -2.70 -2.79
N ILE A 14 29.32 -1.96 -2.77
CA ILE A 14 29.17 -0.72 -3.54
C ILE A 14 29.74 0.46 -2.76
N ASP A 15 30.69 1.18 -3.38
CA ASP A 15 31.31 2.40 -2.82
C ASP A 15 30.22 3.43 -2.47
N ASP A 16 30.39 4.10 -1.33
CA ASP A 16 29.47 5.15 -0.85
C ASP A 16 29.36 6.35 -1.80
N LYS A 17 30.36 6.57 -2.65
CA LYS A 17 30.35 7.62 -3.67
C LYS A 17 29.38 7.33 -4.82
N ILE A 18 29.05 6.04 -5.06
CA ILE A 18 28.10 5.63 -6.10
C ILE A 18 26.71 6.05 -5.67
N LYS A 19 26.02 6.81 -6.50
CA LYS A 19 24.62 7.18 -6.24
C LYS A 19 23.73 5.95 -6.38
N VAL A 20 22.81 5.75 -5.44
CA VAL A 20 21.81 4.69 -5.50
C VAL A 20 20.43 5.29 -5.36
N ALA A 21 19.53 4.93 -6.26
CA ALA A 21 18.11 5.27 -6.20
C ALA A 21 17.25 4.02 -6.36
N TYR A 22 15.96 4.13 -6.09
CA TYR A 22 15.00 3.05 -6.33
C TYR A 22 13.91 3.50 -7.28
N ALA A 23 13.40 2.57 -8.08
CA ALA A 23 12.27 2.79 -8.97
C ALA A 23 11.00 2.18 -8.38
N GLY A 24 10.03 3.05 -8.08
CA GLY A 24 8.74 2.63 -7.52
C GLY A 24 8.81 2.30 -6.02
N ARG A 25 8.49 3.28 -5.20
CA ARG A 25 8.43 3.12 -3.74
C ARG A 25 7.42 2.05 -3.33
N LEU A 26 7.73 1.31 -2.27
CA LEU A 26 6.80 0.44 -1.55
C LEU A 26 6.18 1.20 -0.38
N ASP A 27 4.94 0.88 -0.07
CA ASP A 27 4.26 1.34 1.15
C ASP A 27 4.94 0.76 2.42
N PRO A 28 4.71 1.34 3.61
CA PRO A 28 5.42 0.92 4.82
C PRO A 28 5.32 -0.56 5.16
N LEU A 29 4.17 -1.18 4.92
CA LEU A 29 3.93 -2.61 5.16
C LEU A 29 4.11 -3.49 3.91
N ALA A 30 4.37 -2.88 2.74
CA ALA A 30 4.58 -3.63 1.51
C ALA A 30 6.02 -4.15 1.42
N PHE A 31 6.18 -5.30 0.79
CA PHE A 31 7.46 -5.95 0.56
C PHE A 31 7.56 -6.52 -0.87
N GLY A 32 8.62 -7.27 -1.14
CA GLY A 32 8.85 -7.91 -2.43
C GLY A 32 9.84 -7.15 -3.32
N LYS A 33 9.73 -7.34 -4.62
CA LYS A 33 10.73 -6.86 -5.58
C LYS A 33 10.78 -5.35 -5.67
N ILE A 34 11.98 -4.80 -5.67
CA ILE A 34 12.27 -3.39 -5.92
C ILE A 34 13.47 -3.28 -6.86
N ILE A 35 13.42 -2.33 -7.79
CA ILE A 35 14.53 -2.05 -8.68
C ILE A 35 15.39 -0.98 -8.01
N LEU A 36 16.68 -1.28 -7.84
CA LEU A 36 17.70 -0.32 -7.45
C LEU A 36 18.48 0.09 -8.70
N LEU A 37 18.76 1.36 -8.80
CA LEU A 37 19.47 2.00 -9.91
C LEU A 37 20.74 2.63 -9.36
N THR A 38 21.84 2.42 -10.05
CA THR A 38 23.14 2.98 -9.66
C THR A 38 23.66 3.93 -10.73
N ASP A 39 24.41 4.95 -10.34
CA ASP A 39 25.05 5.92 -11.23
C ASP A 39 24.17 6.43 -12.36
N ASN A 40 24.56 6.16 -13.59
CA ASN A 40 23.87 6.64 -14.81
C ASN A 40 22.48 6.04 -14.99
N ASP A 41 22.20 4.85 -14.44
CA ASP A 41 20.87 4.25 -14.54
C ASP A 41 19.81 5.03 -13.79
N ILE A 42 20.20 5.88 -12.83
CA ILE A 42 19.27 6.75 -12.11
C ILE A 42 18.49 7.67 -13.07
N TYR A 43 19.10 8.07 -14.17
CA TYR A 43 18.42 8.90 -15.19
C TYR A 43 17.29 8.14 -15.92
N ASN A 44 17.32 6.80 -15.88
CA ASN A 44 16.28 5.93 -16.44
C ASN A 44 15.15 5.60 -15.45
N LYS A 45 15.13 6.24 -14.29
CA LYS A 45 14.17 5.95 -13.20
C LYS A 45 12.71 5.95 -13.67
N GLU A 46 12.33 6.92 -14.50
CA GLU A 46 10.96 7.04 -15.00
C GLU A 46 10.56 5.84 -15.85
N LYS A 47 11.46 5.34 -16.70
CA LYS A 47 11.25 4.11 -17.49
C LYS A 47 10.87 2.93 -16.61
N TYR A 48 11.58 2.71 -15.50
CA TYR A 48 11.31 1.61 -14.57
C TYR A 48 10.07 1.87 -13.70
N CYS A 49 9.85 3.11 -13.28
CA CYS A 49 8.62 3.49 -12.58
C CYS A 49 7.38 3.30 -13.44
N GLY A 50 7.49 3.55 -14.75
CA GLY A 50 6.41 3.42 -15.75
C GLY A 50 5.99 1.99 -16.06
N LYS A 51 6.73 0.98 -15.64
CA LYS A 51 6.41 -0.44 -15.89
C LYS A 51 5.16 -0.90 -15.16
N ASP A 52 4.43 -1.80 -15.79
CA ASP A 52 3.33 -2.52 -15.16
C ASP A 52 3.86 -3.45 -14.07
N LYS A 53 3.03 -3.72 -13.07
CA LYS A 53 3.45 -4.49 -11.90
C LYS A 53 2.40 -5.48 -11.47
N THR A 54 2.87 -6.64 -11.03
CA THR A 54 2.00 -7.63 -10.38
C THR A 54 2.25 -7.64 -8.89
N TYR A 55 1.16 -7.70 -8.14
CA TYR A 55 1.15 -7.79 -6.68
C TYR A 55 0.30 -8.96 -6.21
N THR A 56 0.69 -9.56 -5.08
CA THR A 56 -0.26 -10.30 -4.25
C THR A 56 -0.68 -9.41 -3.09
N CYS A 57 -1.93 -9.52 -2.69
CA CYS A 57 -2.50 -8.75 -1.60
C CYS A 57 -3.42 -9.64 -0.76
N MET A 58 -3.30 -9.52 0.56
CA MET A 58 -4.30 -10.05 1.49
C MET A 58 -5.18 -8.90 1.95
N ILE A 59 -6.50 -9.14 1.98
CA ILE A 59 -7.51 -8.13 2.29
C ILE A 59 -8.33 -8.63 3.47
N VAL A 60 -8.38 -7.83 4.54
CA VAL A 60 -9.35 -7.99 5.63
C VAL A 60 -10.64 -7.33 5.19
N HIS A 61 -11.73 -8.10 5.11
CA HIS A 61 -13.03 -7.60 4.68
C HIS A 61 -13.87 -7.05 5.84
N GLY A 62 -14.77 -6.13 5.53
CA GLY A 62 -15.70 -5.54 6.47
C GLY A 62 -15.13 -4.38 7.28
N ILE A 63 -13.86 -4.04 7.14
CA ILE A 63 -13.22 -2.91 7.81
C ILE A 63 -12.48 -2.07 6.79
N GLN A 64 -12.78 -0.77 6.75
CA GLN A 64 -12.06 0.21 5.93
C GLN A 64 -11.31 1.19 6.81
N THR A 65 -10.14 1.64 6.33
CA THR A 65 -9.27 2.56 7.05
C THR A 65 -8.93 3.79 6.20
N ASP A 66 -8.50 4.86 6.84
CA ASP A 66 -8.09 6.11 6.19
C ASP A 66 -6.84 5.97 5.31
N THR A 67 -6.04 4.91 5.51
CA THR A 67 -4.88 4.59 4.66
C THR A 67 -5.16 3.49 3.64
N TYR A 68 -6.33 2.85 3.69
CA TYR A 68 -6.73 1.66 2.93
C TYR A 68 -5.89 0.40 3.24
N ASP A 69 -5.15 0.43 4.36
CA ASP A 69 -4.39 -0.69 4.91
C ASP A 69 -4.47 -0.71 6.44
N ILE A 70 -3.93 -1.74 7.07
CA ILE A 70 -3.97 -1.90 8.53
C ILE A 70 -3.18 -0.84 9.33
N MET A 71 -2.40 0.02 8.66
CA MET A 71 -1.73 1.18 9.27
C MET A 71 -2.65 2.40 9.39
N GLY A 72 -3.92 2.26 9.06
CA GLY A 72 -4.91 3.34 9.12
C GLY A 72 -5.80 3.28 10.35
N LYS A 73 -6.44 4.42 10.61
CA LYS A 73 -7.58 4.52 11.52
C LYS A 73 -8.80 3.92 10.85
N ILE A 74 -9.59 3.16 11.59
CA ILE A 74 -10.85 2.60 11.11
C ILE A 74 -11.83 3.75 10.85
N VAL A 75 -12.37 3.83 9.63
CA VAL A 75 -13.29 4.90 9.20
C VAL A 75 -14.67 4.39 8.86
N SER A 76 -14.81 3.14 8.44
CA SER A 76 -16.11 2.53 8.18
C SER A 76 -16.08 1.01 8.30
N GLU A 77 -17.28 0.46 8.41
CA GLU A 77 -17.54 -0.98 8.42
C GLU A 77 -18.65 -1.24 7.40
N ASN A 78 -18.32 -1.94 6.34
CA ASN A 78 -19.27 -2.22 5.27
C ASN A 78 -19.34 -3.72 4.99
N MET A 79 -20.50 -4.17 4.55
CA MET A 79 -20.62 -5.53 4.04
C MET A 79 -19.79 -5.69 2.77
N TRP A 80 -19.09 -6.82 2.67
CA TRP A 80 -18.22 -7.12 1.55
C TRP A 80 -18.97 -7.71 0.37
N GLU A 81 -18.68 -7.21 -0.83
CA GLU A 81 -18.99 -7.85 -2.09
C GLU A 81 -17.73 -7.90 -2.99
N PRO A 82 -17.43 -9.03 -3.63
CA PRO A 82 -16.22 -9.14 -4.48
C PRO A 82 -16.45 -8.44 -5.83
N VAL A 83 -15.99 -7.21 -5.94
CA VAL A 83 -16.18 -6.39 -7.16
C VAL A 83 -15.21 -6.76 -8.30
N TYR A 84 -14.05 -7.35 -7.98
CA TYR A 84 -12.96 -7.53 -8.96
C TYR A 84 -12.56 -8.99 -9.23
N ASN A 85 -13.46 -9.95 -9.04
CA ASN A 85 -13.10 -11.35 -9.25
C ASN A 85 -13.01 -11.70 -10.75
N ASN A 86 -11.86 -12.26 -11.17
CA ASN A 86 -11.57 -12.65 -12.55
C ASN A 86 -11.82 -11.55 -13.60
N VAL A 87 -11.39 -10.34 -13.29
CA VAL A 87 -11.54 -9.19 -14.17
C VAL A 87 -10.26 -8.99 -14.96
N GLU A 88 -10.40 -8.64 -16.24
CA GLU A 88 -9.30 -8.33 -17.14
C GLU A 88 -9.54 -7.01 -17.89
N ASN A 89 -8.47 -6.23 -18.02
CA ASN A 89 -8.42 -5.04 -18.87
C ASN A 89 -9.48 -3.96 -18.57
N ILE A 90 -9.80 -3.72 -17.29
CA ILE A 90 -10.70 -2.65 -16.87
C ILE A 90 -9.92 -1.36 -16.58
N GLU A 91 -10.35 -0.26 -17.19
CA GLU A 91 -9.90 1.09 -16.84
C GLU A 91 -10.79 1.67 -15.75
N TYR A 92 -10.19 2.36 -14.81
CA TYR A 92 -10.89 3.07 -13.74
C TYR A 92 -10.15 4.36 -13.37
N ASP A 93 -10.92 5.33 -12.90
CA ASP A 93 -10.38 6.56 -12.32
C ASP A 93 -10.04 6.29 -10.84
N GLN A 94 -8.76 6.28 -10.52
CA GLN A 94 -8.25 6.11 -9.18
C GLN A 94 -7.98 7.47 -8.56
N GLU A 95 -8.78 7.85 -7.57
CA GLU A 95 -8.41 8.94 -6.68
C GLU A 95 -7.22 8.51 -5.82
N TYR A 96 -6.23 9.38 -5.66
CA TYR A 96 -5.07 9.02 -4.86
C TYR A 96 -5.43 8.96 -3.37
N PRO A 97 -4.98 7.89 -2.65
CA PRO A 97 -5.15 7.83 -1.20
C PRO A 97 -4.52 9.06 -0.53
N MET A 98 -5.21 9.62 0.48
CA MET A 98 -4.68 10.77 1.22
C MET A 98 -3.31 10.48 1.83
N TYR A 99 -3.09 9.26 2.31
CA TYR A 99 -1.75 8.82 2.75
C TYR A 99 -0.88 8.33 1.60
N SER A 100 -0.66 9.22 0.60
CA SER A 100 0.26 8.99 -0.52
C SER A 100 1.31 10.08 -0.64
N SER A 101 2.38 9.79 -1.39
CA SER A 101 3.47 10.74 -1.66
C SER A 101 3.20 11.62 -2.89
N ILE A 102 1.96 11.75 -3.30
CA ILE A 102 1.55 12.63 -4.42
C ILE A 102 1.52 14.07 -3.94
N TYR A 103 2.25 14.94 -4.62
CA TYR A 103 2.32 16.35 -4.30
C TYR A 103 1.16 17.13 -4.91
N VAL A 104 0.51 17.93 -4.09
CA VAL A 104 -0.52 18.90 -4.49
C VAL A 104 -0.16 20.29 -3.99
N ILE A 105 -0.77 21.31 -4.58
CA ILE A 105 -0.69 22.69 -4.11
C ILE A 105 -2.03 23.03 -3.46
N GLN A 106 -2.00 23.34 -2.17
CA GLN A 106 -3.16 23.79 -1.41
C GLN A 106 -2.73 24.99 -0.56
N ASN A 107 -3.51 26.05 -0.58
CA ASN A 107 -3.21 27.31 0.16
C ASN A 107 -1.79 27.84 -0.13
N GLY A 108 -1.33 27.79 -1.38
CA GLY A 108 -0.01 28.24 -1.81
C GLY A 108 1.17 27.34 -1.39
N MET A 109 0.92 26.25 -0.65
CA MET A 109 1.95 25.29 -0.22
C MET A 109 1.96 24.06 -1.13
N ARG A 110 3.15 23.65 -1.63
CA ARG A 110 3.35 22.39 -2.35
C ARG A 110 3.85 21.31 -1.38
N LYS A 111 2.96 20.42 -0.98
CA LYS A 111 3.26 19.31 -0.06
C LYS A 111 2.65 18.01 -0.56
N PRO A 112 3.11 16.82 -0.11
CA PRO A 112 2.46 15.56 -0.42
C PRO A 112 1.11 15.43 0.30
N LEU A 113 0.18 14.64 -0.25
CA LEU A 113 -1.16 14.44 0.32
C LEU A 113 -1.10 14.03 1.79
N TRP A 114 -0.19 13.10 2.16
CA TRP A 114 -0.06 12.66 3.55
C TRP A 114 0.27 13.79 4.53
N TYR A 115 0.90 14.88 4.08
CA TYR A 115 1.19 16.04 4.91
C TYR A 115 -0.09 16.77 5.30
N TYR A 116 -0.98 16.99 4.34
CA TYR A 116 -2.25 17.66 4.56
C TYR A 116 -3.14 16.86 5.49
N GLU A 117 -3.26 15.55 5.26
CA GLU A 117 -4.05 14.66 6.09
C GLU A 117 -3.53 14.61 7.53
N LYS A 118 -2.21 14.45 7.72
CA LYS A 118 -1.59 14.44 9.05
C LYS A 118 -1.84 15.73 9.84
N ASN A 119 -1.99 16.86 9.17
CA ASN A 119 -2.22 18.17 9.78
C ASN A 119 -3.71 18.57 9.79
N ASN A 120 -4.61 17.66 9.46
CA ASN A 120 -6.06 17.90 9.35
C ASN A 120 -6.40 19.08 8.41
N ILE A 121 -5.64 19.23 7.35
CA ILE A 121 -5.88 20.26 6.32
C ILE A 121 -6.65 19.60 5.17
N LYS A 122 -7.90 20.02 4.98
CA LYS A 122 -8.73 19.51 3.88
C LYS A 122 -8.13 19.89 2.51
N VAL A 123 -7.94 18.91 1.67
CA VAL A 123 -7.57 19.09 0.25
C VAL A 123 -8.86 19.14 -0.56
N GLU A 124 -9.08 20.26 -1.26
CA GLU A 124 -10.33 20.48 -2.02
C GLU A 124 -10.43 19.62 -3.28
N ASN A 125 -9.32 19.45 -3.97
CA ASN A 125 -9.25 18.68 -5.21
C ASN A 125 -8.17 17.61 -5.09
N ILE A 126 -8.56 16.41 -4.68
CA ILE A 126 -7.67 15.27 -4.66
C ILE A 126 -7.46 14.81 -6.11
N PRO A 127 -6.20 14.75 -6.60
CA PRO A 127 -5.98 14.33 -7.97
C PRO A 127 -6.36 12.87 -8.17
N SER A 128 -6.82 12.55 -9.37
CA SER A 128 -7.08 11.19 -9.81
C SER A 128 -6.15 10.80 -10.96
N LYS A 129 -6.03 9.52 -11.21
CA LYS A 129 -5.29 8.96 -12.34
C LYS A 129 -6.09 7.84 -12.98
N LYS A 130 -6.14 7.81 -14.30
CA LYS A 130 -6.61 6.63 -15.03
C LYS A 130 -5.59 5.51 -14.88
N VAL A 131 -6.05 4.39 -14.37
CA VAL A 131 -5.28 3.17 -14.14
C VAL A 131 -6.02 2.03 -14.83
N LYS A 132 -5.25 1.09 -15.38
CA LYS A 132 -5.83 -0.12 -15.94
C LYS A 132 -5.51 -1.30 -15.03
N LEU A 133 -6.55 -2.00 -14.58
CA LEU A 133 -6.45 -3.32 -13.97
C LEU A 133 -6.32 -4.33 -15.10
N LEU A 134 -5.10 -4.78 -15.36
CA LEU A 134 -4.79 -5.72 -16.43
C LEU A 134 -5.31 -7.11 -16.14
N SER A 135 -5.22 -7.52 -14.86
CA SER A 135 -5.84 -8.75 -14.39
C SER A 135 -6.08 -8.72 -12.88
N SER A 136 -7.14 -9.38 -12.44
CA SER A 136 -7.36 -9.71 -11.03
C SER A 136 -7.78 -11.17 -10.90
N LYS A 137 -7.23 -11.83 -9.90
CA LYS A 137 -7.57 -13.23 -9.60
C LYS A 137 -7.49 -13.49 -8.10
N LYS A 138 -8.54 -14.06 -7.55
CA LYS A 138 -8.48 -14.66 -6.21
C LYS A 138 -7.62 -15.92 -6.29
N ILE A 139 -6.60 -16.03 -5.43
CA ILE A 139 -5.55 -17.07 -5.54
C ILE A 139 -5.59 -18.10 -4.40
N SER A 140 -6.51 -17.97 -3.47
CA SER A 140 -6.79 -18.97 -2.44
C SER A 140 -8.22 -18.83 -1.97
N ASP A 141 -8.72 -19.86 -1.27
CA ASP A 141 -9.97 -19.77 -0.51
C ASP A 141 -9.85 -18.72 0.59
N ASP A 142 -11.00 -18.23 1.04
CA ASP A 142 -11.07 -17.29 2.13
C ASP A 142 -10.65 -17.94 3.44
N ILE A 143 -9.91 -17.20 4.24
CA ILE A 143 -9.50 -17.60 5.58
C ILE A 143 -10.41 -16.88 6.57
N THR A 144 -10.98 -17.61 7.50
CA THR A 144 -11.68 -17.02 8.64
C THR A 144 -10.75 -16.96 9.83
N ILE A 145 -10.56 -15.78 10.40
CA ILE A 145 -9.68 -15.52 11.53
C ILE A 145 -10.47 -14.91 12.70
N SER A 146 -10.10 -15.24 13.91
CA SER A 146 -10.69 -14.63 15.11
C SER A 146 -10.16 -13.19 15.32
N SER A 147 -10.92 -12.40 16.07
CA SER A 147 -10.49 -11.04 16.49
C SER A 147 -9.12 -11.04 17.15
N THR A 148 -8.87 -12.00 18.05
CA THR A 148 -7.62 -12.10 18.80
C THR A 148 -6.43 -12.36 17.90
N GLU A 149 -6.58 -13.32 16.97
CA GLU A 149 -5.53 -13.63 15.99
C GLU A 149 -5.28 -12.45 15.06
N LEU A 150 -6.36 -11.83 14.55
CA LEU A 150 -6.25 -10.66 13.67
C LEU A 150 -5.51 -9.52 14.38
N PHE A 151 -5.87 -9.22 15.63
CA PHE A 151 -5.20 -8.16 16.40
C PHE A 151 -3.73 -8.47 16.64
N SER A 152 -3.39 -9.71 17.02
CA SER A 152 -2.01 -10.12 17.22
C SER A 152 -1.15 -9.87 15.97
N ILE A 153 -1.67 -10.22 14.81
CA ILE A 153 -0.96 -10.06 13.54
C ILE A 153 -0.84 -8.59 13.15
N ILE A 154 -1.92 -7.80 13.30
CA ILE A 154 -1.91 -6.36 13.02
C ILE A 154 -0.86 -5.67 13.90
N LYS A 155 -0.87 -5.95 15.19
CA LYS A 155 0.09 -5.39 16.15
C LYS A 155 1.53 -5.74 15.79
N ASP A 156 1.82 -7.02 15.50
CA ASP A 156 3.17 -7.46 15.10
C ASP A 156 3.66 -6.75 13.82
N ARG A 157 2.79 -6.48 12.87
CA ARG A 157 3.13 -5.75 11.65
C ARG A 157 3.39 -4.27 11.90
N ILE A 158 2.56 -3.62 12.71
CA ILE A 158 2.72 -2.20 13.06
C ILE A 158 4.02 -2.02 13.85
N ASP A 159 4.34 -2.92 14.77
CA ASP A 159 5.55 -2.87 15.59
C ASP A 159 6.86 -3.02 14.76
N LYS A 160 6.79 -3.63 13.58
CA LYS A 160 7.93 -3.72 12.63
C LYS A 160 8.24 -2.43 11.89
N VAL A 161 7.30 -1.49 11.86
CA VAL A 161 7.51 -0.20 11.21
C VAL A 161 8.26 0.74 12.16
N LYS A 162 9.12 1.60 11.62
CA LYS A 162 9.91 2.55 12.41
C LYS A 162 9.03 3.31 13.39
N LYS A 163 9.35 3.20 14.68
CA LYS A 163 8.62 3.82 15.78
C LYS A 163 8.51 5.34 15.61
N ASP A 164 7.43 5.92 16.09
CA ASP A 164 7.14 7.37 16.10
C ASP A 164 7.07 8.05 14.72
N THR A 165 6.99 7.24 13.65
CA THR A 165 6.87 7.77 12.28
C THR A 165 5.42 7.88 11.82
N TYR A 166 4.60 6.94 12.27
CA TYR A 166 3.20 6.81 11.87
C TYR A 166 2.35 6.61 13.12
N ARG A 167 1.26 7.19 13.33
CA ARG A 167 0.32 7.15 14.47
C ARG A 167 0.13 5.78 15.15
N GLN A 168 1.22 4.99 15.38
CA GLN A 168 1.19 3.58 15.74
C GLN A 168 0.40 3.30 17.01
N ASP A 169 0.65 4.04 18.09
CA ASP A 169 -0.02 3.82 19.38
C ASP A 169 -1.54 4.08 19.26
N GLU A 170 -1.93 5.15 18.56
CA GLU A 170 -3.32 5.46 18.30
C GLU A 170 -4.01 4.40 17.44
N ILE A 171 -3.33 3.94 16.39
CA ILE A 171 -3.84 2.90 15.49
C ILE A 171 -4.02 1.59 16.24
N ILE A 172 -3.03 1.17 17.03
CA ILE A 172 -3.10 -0.04 17.84
C ILE A 172 -4.27 0.03 18.84
N ALA A 173 -4.47 1.18 19.48
CA ALA A 173 -5.59 1.35 20.42
C ALA A 173 -6.95 1.24 19.71
N LEU A 174 -7.11 1.84 18.53
CA LEU A 174 -8.35 1.73 17.75
C LEU A 174 -8.63 0.30 17.30
N TRP A 175 -7.61 -0.42 16.81
CA TRP A 175 -7.75 -1.81 16.45
C TRP A 175 -8.04 -2.72 17.67
N SER A 176 -7.41 -2.45 18.84
CA SER A 176 -7.70 -3.17 20.08
C SER A 176 -9.16 -3.05 20.47
N ASN A 177 -9.68 -1.82 20.54
CA ASN A 177 -11.09 -1.58 20.88
C ASN A 177 -12.04 -2.25 19.87
N LYS A 178 -11.72 -2.15 18.57
CA LYS A 178 -12.55 -2.75 17.52
C LYS A 178 -12.62 -4.28 17.62
N LEU A 179 -11.51 -4.89 18.00
CA LEU A 179 -11.34 -6.35 18.02
C LEU A 179 -11.57 -6.96 19.41
N GLU A 180 -12.04 -6.20 20.39
CA GLU A 180 -12.36 -6.68 21.74
C GLU A 180 -13.46 -7.76 21.75
N HIS A 181 -14.42 -7.66 20.82
CA HIS A 181 -15.50 -8.64 20.72
C HIS A 181 -15.02 -9.87 19.94
N ASN A 182 -15.42 -11.05 20.38
CA ASN A 182 -15.01 -12.31 19.75
C ASN A 182 -15.74 -12.55 18.40
N ASN A 183 -15.45 -11.69 17.44
CA ASN A 183 -15.96 -11.78 16.09
C ASN A 183 -15.00 -12.56 15.19
N LYS A 184 -15.52 -12.97 14.04
CA LYS A 184 -14.75 -13.60 12.96
C LYS A 184 -14.63 -12.62 11.79
N TYR A 185 -13.45 -12.57 11.20
CA TYR A 185 -13.17 -11.75 10.03
C TYR A 185 -12.73 -12.62 8.86
N THR A 186 -13.17 -12.24 7.69
CA THR A 186 -12.78 -12.91 6.45
C THR A 186 -11.56 -12.22 5.86
N ILE A 187 -10.55 -13.02 5.51
CA ILE A 187 -9.36 -12.58 4.76
C ILE A 187 -9.35 -13.31 3.44
N SER A 188 -9.24 -12.57 2.35
CA SER A 188 -9.05 -13.11 1.01
C SER A 188 -7.67 -12.77 0.46
N LYS A 189 -7.14 -13.64 -0.41
CA LYS A 189 -5.84 -13.44 -1.07
C LYS A 189 -6.02 -13.28 -2.57
N TRP A 190 -5.47 -12.19 -3.08
CA TRP A 190 -5.62 -11.76 -4.47
C TRP A 190 -4.29 -11.56 -5.16
N LYS A 191 -4.31 -11.75 -6.47
CA LYS A 191 -3.24 -11.34 -7.38
C LYS A 191 -3.78 -10.28 -8.32
N PHE A 192 -3.14 -9.11 -8.35
CA PHE A 192 -3.49 -7.99 -9.21
C PHE A 192 -2.33 -7.63 -10.11
N THR A 193 -2.60 -7.43 -11.40
CA THR A 193 -1.66 -6.81 -12.33
C THR A 193 -2.24 -5.46 -12.75
N VAL A 194 -1.50 -4.39 -12.52
CA VAL A 194 -1.95 -3.01 -12.76
C VAL A 194 -0.91 -2.21 -13.55
N THR A 195 -1.39 -1.25 -14.31
CA THR A 195 -0.50 -0.28 -14.94
C THR A 195 0.18 0.61 -13.91
N SER A 196 1.24 1.30 -14.32
CA SER A 196 1.99 2.20 -13.47
C SER A 196 1.11 3.23 -12.76
N GLY A 197 1.31 3.35 -11.46
CA GLY A 197 0.56 4.27 -10.58
C GLY A 197 -0.69 3.65 -9.96
N GLY A 198 -1.03 2.40 -10.27
CA GLY A 198 -2.10 1.69 -9.59
C GLY A 198 -1.77 1.40 -8.12
N TYR A 199 -2.66 1.78 -7.22
CA TYR A 199 -2.57 1.53 -5.79
C TYR A 199 -3.38 0.29 -5.42
N ILE A 200 -2.71 -0.75 -4.97
CA ILE A 200 -3.37 -2.00 -4.54
C ILE A 200 -4.28 -1.76 -3.34
N ARG A 201 -3.90 -0.85 -2.45
CA ARG A 201 -4.73 -0.43 -1.31
C ARG A 201 -6.07 0.18 -1.75
N TYR A 202 -6.06 0.94 -2.86
CA TYR A 202 -7.30 1.46 -3.44
C TYR A 202 -8.24 0.32 -3.86
N LEU A 203 -7.72 -0.71 -4.54
CA LEU A 203 -8.52 -1.88 -4.94
C LEU A 203 -9.11 -2.60 -3.72
N ALA A 204 -8.33 -2.78 -2.65
CA ALA A 204 -8.82 -3.39 -1.42
C ALA A 204 -9.94 -2.56 -0.78
N ASN A 205 -9.82 -1.24 -0.77
CA ASN A 205 -10.86 -0.34 -0.25
C ASN A 205 -12.14 -0.41 -1.07
N GLN A 206 -12.06 -0.55 -2.41
CA GLN A 206 -13.23 -0.76 -3.29
C GLN A 206 -13.91 -2.12 -3.06
N MET A 207 -13.21 -3.06 -2.44
CA MET A 207 -13.73 -4.37 -2.02
C MET A 207 -14.23 -4.37 -0.56
N ALA A 208 -14.61 -3.19 -0.03
CA ALA A 208 -15.08 -2.99 1.35
C ALA A 208 -14.12 -3.59 2.40
N GLY A 209 -12.82 -3.44 2.18
CA GLY A 209 -11.79 -3.96 3.07
C GLY A 209 -10.56 -3.07 3.15
N CYS A 210 -9.55 -3.53 3.84
CA CYS A 210 -8.24 -2.89 3.89
C CYS A 210 -7.12 -3.91 3.64
N CYS A 211 -6.02 -3.43 3.05
CA CYS A 211 -4.85 -4.28 2.84
C CYS A 211 -4.23 -4.68 4.17
N TYR A 212 -4.13 -5.98 4.36
CA TYR A 212 -3.43 -6.61 5.47
C TYR A 212 -1.97 -6.90 5.10
N ASP A 213 -1.73 -7.26 3.84
CA ASP A 213 -0.42 -7.62 3.31
C ASP A 213 -0.34 -7.27 1.82
N ILE A 214 0.80 -6.74 1.37
CA ILE A 214 1.05 -6.42 -0.04
C ILE A 214 2.46 -6.84 -0.41
N GLU A 215 2.56 -7.73 -1.40
CA GLU A 215 3.84 -8.14 -1.99
C GLU A 215 3.91 -7.71 -3.46
N ARG A 216 4.95 -6.99 -3.83
CA ARG A 216 5.23 -6.77 -5.25
C ARG A 216 5.99 -7.95 -5.83
N VAL A 217 5.30 -8.75 -6.65
CA VAL A 217 5.81 -10.02 -7.20
C VAL A 217 6.76 -9.77 -8.37
N CYS A 218 6.38 -8.90 -9.32
CA CYS A 218 7.22 -8.60 -10.48
C CYS A 218 6.90 -7.24 -11.11
N TYR A 219 7.83 -6.80 -11.95
CA TYR A 219 7.64 -5.78 -12.97
C TYR A 219 7.55 -6.49 -14.31
N HIS A 220 6.78 -5.95 -15.25
CA HIS A 220 6.66 -6.47 -16.60
C HIS A 220 7.59 -5.73 -17.56
N ASP A 221 8.03 -6.41 -18.61
CA ASP A 221 8.89 -5.85 -19.68
C ASP A 221 10.17 -5.16 -19.17
N LEU A 222 10.85 -5.83 -18.24
CA LEU A 222 12.18 -5.44 -17.78
C LEU A 222 13.25 -5.86 -18.78
#